data_106e1bbd908a2d6db6a21849678b7c3d
#
_entry.id   106e1bbd908a2d6db6a21849678b7c3d
#
_cell.length_a   1.000
_cell.length_b   1.000
_cell.length_c   1.000
_cell.angle_alpha   90.00
_cell.angle_beta   90.00
_cell.angle_gamma   90.00
#
_symmetry.space_group_name_H-M   'P 1'
#
loop_
_entity.id
_entity.type
_entity.pdbx_description
1 polymer ?
#
loop_
_entity_poly.entity_id
_entity_poly.type
_entity_poly.pdbx_seq_one_letter_code
_entity_poly.pdbx_strand_id
1 'polypeptide(L)'
;MRAEMDDLARKYVAESCGRALSALLDPNDPSVWVIGDVCLDLLIDVHAAQPDDIASFWASRIAASVAKVISGGGDGVRVLHFVNRAAYLARFLRDLASGTAWDQWYYGQFDSLRSLPAAAAIREALFREPEEAEPALVHLYQTKELKLVAGCLTGLDHRLLLQLCSPAETPPTGECFAAVIRAWVESGAGSGASDLELYVQMRSNHPEHAPAEVRSGIVHLNAIAGWIRHSQFNSIMAALRNGLVPETVKHLPSQEQESLLFLYSLCAAEPAWIESLSALEEAGPPPPAAEERSSGRADGITRFRSSFGGLFLVLPVLIENQGLLRLYGNAEDKVLRYLLLLACCGPHSASAERDPALLLAAGLDEAPENAELQQARLRHKADNRGQETGEETIEFFQTHMAGFCADAGMRTELAWAANLLMRGLASRLPGLSKSSAEFLWRNVLAGDAWFTVSPGMILVELSSRPLEIVMRMAGLHELTFRLPWSPDREVRIRPENR
;
A
#
# COMPACT_ATOMS: atom_id res chain seq x y z
N MET A 1 -28.56 -41.38 16.42
CA MET A 1 -28.67 -40.35 17.49
C MET A 1 -27.53 -39.33 17.48
N ARG A 2 -26.24 -39.70 17.74
CA ARG A 2 -25.14 -38.68 17.69
C ARG A 2 -24.97 -38.02 16.34
N ALA A 3 -24.96 -38.82 15.25
CA ALA A 3 -24.85 -38.29 13.90
C ALA A 3 -26.05 -37.42 13.47
N GLU A 4 -27.24 -37.79 13.92
CA GLU A 4 -28.46 -37.00 13.69
C GLU A 4 -28.45 -35.66 14.43
N MET A 5 -27.91 -35.65 15.66
CA MET A 5 -27.72 -34.41 16.45
C MET A 5 -26.63 -33.53 15.83
N ASP A 6 -25.54 -34.09 15.32
CA ASP A 6 -24.50 -33.37 14.62
C ASP A 6 -25.04 -32.74 13.31
N ASP A 7 -25.85 -33.46 12.56
CA ASP A 7 -26.52 -32.96 11.35
C ASP A 7 -27.55 -31.87 11.66
N LEU A 8 -28.32 -32.02 12.73
CA LEU A 8 -29.27 -31.02 13.18
C LEU A 8 -28.55 -29.74 13.62
N ALA A 9 -27.46 -29.87 14.39
CA ALA A 9 -26.65 -28.74 14.80
C ALA A 9 -26.09 -27.98 13.61
N ARG A 10 -25.55 -28.67 12.61
CA ARG A 10 -24.96 -28.05 11.42
C ARG A 10 -25.97 -27.36 10.48
N LYS A 11 -27.14 -27.96 10.29
CA LYS A 11 -28.12 -27.49 9.29
C LYS A 11 -29.09 -26.43 9.83
N TYR A 12 -29.51 -26.57 11.07
CA TYR A 12 -30.65 -25.78 11.57
C TYR A 12 -30.30 -24.86 12.74
N VAL A 13 -29.36 -25.24 13.61
CA VAL A 13 -29.06 -24.44 14.81
C VAL A 13 -28.39 -23.13 14.45
N ALA A 14 -27.46 -23.11 13.47
CA ALA A 14 -26.75 -21.89 13.09
C ALA A 14 -27.72 -20.80 12.58
N GLU A 15 -28.65 -21.17 11.68
CA GLU A 15 -29.64 -20.22 11.13
C GLU A 15 -30.65 -19.77 12.21
N SER A 16 -31.13 -20.71 13.04
CA SER A 16 -32.04 -20.39 14.12
C SER A 16 -31.39 -19.52 15.21
N CYS A 17 -30.11 -19.75 15.53
CA CYS A 17 -29.34 -18.88 16.42
C CYS A 17 -29.17 -17.49 15.85
N GLY A 18 -28.83 -17.37 14.56
CA GLY A 18 -28.72 -16.06 13.88
C GLY A 18 -30.02 -15.26 14.00
N ARG A 19 -31.16 -15.88 13.72
CA ARG A 19 -32.48 -15.24 13.86
C ARG A 19 -32.81 -14.86 15.33
N ALA A 20 -32.54 -15.75 16.26
CA ALA A 20 -32.81 -15.50 17.68
C ALA A 20 -31.90 -14.38 18.26
N LEU A 21 -30.64 -14.35 17.88
CA LEU A 21 -29.70 -13.29 18.28
C LEU A 21 -30.06 -11.95 17.65
N SER A 22 -30.39 -11.92 16.36
CA SER A 22 -30.82 -10.70 15.67
C SER A 22 -32.12 -10.11 16.26
N ALA A 23 -32.96 -10.92 16.86
CA ALA A 23 -34.17 -10.44 17.55
C ALA A 23 -33.89 -9.86 18.96
N LEU A 24 -32.74 -10.19 19.55
CA LEU A 24 -32.36 -9.75 20.91
C LEU A 24 -31.35 -8.60 20.89
N LEU A 25 -30.54 -8.51 19.85
CA LEU A 25 -29.50 -7.50 19.72
C LEU A 25 -30.03 -6.31 18.91
N ASP A 26 -29.66 -5.09 19.30
CA ASP A 26 -29.97 -3.91 18.50
C ASP A 26 -29.14 -3.97 17.19
N PRO A 27 -29.79 -3.98 16.01
CA PRO A 27 -29.09 -4.01 14.74
C PRO A 27 -28.25 -2.74 14.49
N ASN A 28 -28.49 -1.66 15.23
CA ASN A 28 -27.74 -0.42 15.14
C ASN A 28 -26.61 -0.31 16.17
N ASP A 29 -26.46 -1.29 17.06
CA ASP A 29 -25.34 -1.33 18.03
C ASP A 29 -24.05 -1.69 17.27
N PRO A 30 -23.06 -0.77 17.13
CA PRO A 30 -21.81 -1.04 16.43
C PRO A 30 -20.86 -1.94 17.25
N SER A 31 -21.21 -2.27 18.47
CA SER A 31 -20.32 -3.01 19.36
C SER A 31 -20.01 -4.42 18.86
N VAL A 32 -18.80 -4.88 19.14
CA VAL A 32 -18.34 -6.25 18.82
C VAL A 32 -18.14 -7.02 20.12
N TRP A 33 -18.87 -8.12 20.24
CA TRP A 33 -18.74 -9.05 21.34
C TRP A 33 -18.06 -10.33 20.84
N VAL A 34 -16.96 -10.71 21.45
CA VAL A 34 -16.27 -11.97 21.16
C VAL A 34 -16.38 -12.87 22.40
N ILE A 35 -17.05 -14.00 22.20
CA ILE A 35 -17.36 -14.94 23.27
C ILE A 35 -16.63 -16.25 22.98
N GLY A 36 -15.77 -16.68 23.90
CA GLY A 36 -14.93 -17.86 23.74
C GLY A 36 -15.73 -19.15 23.79
N ASP A 37 -16.54 -19.27 24.80
CA ASP A 37 -17.38 -20.46 25.01
C ASP A 37 -18.70 -20.10 25.70
N VAL A 38 -19.75 -20.79 25.29
CA VAL A 38 -21.06 -20.75 25.94
C VAL A 38 -21.42 -22.17 26.36
N CYS A 39 -21.45 -22.43 27.66
CA CYS A 39 -21.85 -23.73 28.18
C CYS A 39 -23.33 -23.72 28.50
N LEU A 40 -24.03 -24.70 27.97
CA LEU A 40 -25.46 -24.87 28.17
C LEU A 40 -25.74 -26.30 28.60
N ASP A 41 -26.41 -26.46 29.75
CA ASP A 41 -27.00 -27.74 30.16
C ASP A 41 -28.44 -27.81 29.64
N LEU A 42 -28.65 -28.62 28.62
CA LEU A 42 -29.96 -28.80 27.99
C LEU A 42 -30.46 -30.24 28.13
N LEU A 43 -31.70 -30.36 28.53
CA LEU A 43 -32.41 -31.61 28.51
C LEU A 43 -33.43 -31.58 27.39
N ILE A 44 -33.23 -32.44 26.37
CA ILE A 44 -34.04 -32.47 25.17
C ILE A 44 -34.58 -33.89 24.97
N ASP A 45 -35.88 -34.01 24.81
CA ASP A 45 -36.49 -35.27 24.37
C ASP A 45 -36.52 -35.29 22.82
N VAL A 46 -35.53 -35.94 22.25
CA VAL A 46 -35.34 -36.03 20.79
C VAL A 46 -36.42 -36.88 20.08
N HIS A 47 -37.23 -37.65 20.83
CA HIS A 47 -38.27 -38.47 20.27
C HIS A 47 -39.66 -37.79 20.27
N ALA A 48 -39.81 -36.77 21.09
CA ALA A 48 -41.06 -36.04 21.25
C ALA A 48 -41.20 -34.78 20.41
N ALA A 49 -40.13 -34.29 19.79
CA ALA A 49 -40.11 -33.02 19.07
C ALA A 49 -39.60 -33.17 17.60
N GLN A 50 -40.08 -32.29 16.71
CA GLN A 50 -39.57 -32.20 15.37
C GLN A 50 -38.17 -31.55 15.34
N PRO A 51 -37.33 -31.83 14.33
CA PRO A 51 -35.99 -31.26 14.23
C PRO A 51 -35.94 -29.72 14.32
N ASP A 52 -36.92 -29.05 13.71
CA ASP A 52 -37.03 -27.59 13.70
C ASP A 52 -37.38 -27.03 15.09
N ASP A 53 -38.22 -27.75 15.86
CA ASP A 53 -38.57 -27.36 17.24
C ASP A 53 -37.34 -27.49 18.15
N ILE A 54 -36.57 -28.57 18.01
CA ILE A 54 -35.32 -28.79 18.75
C ILE A 54 -34.30 -27.69 18.45
N ALA A 55 -34.14 -27.37 17.16
CA ALA A 55 -33.23 -26.33 16.71
C ALA A 55 -33.62 -24.94 17.24
N SER A 56 -34.92 -24.62 17.19
CA SER A 56 -35.48 -23.36 17.71
C SER A 56 -35.32 -23.25 19.23
N PHE A 57 -35.54 -24.34 19.94
CA PHE A 57 -35.33 -24.41 21.40
C PHE A 57 -33.85 -24.18 21.74
N TRP A 58 -32.94 -24.86 21.07
CA TRP A 58 -31.49 -24.65 21.27
C TRP A 58 -31.10 -23.20 20.97
N ALA A 59 -31.52 -22.67 19.83
CA ALA A 59 -31.25 -21.31 19.44
C ALA A 59 -31.70 -20.28 20.47
N SER A 60 -32.92 -20.44 20.98
CA SER A 60 -33.47 -19.55 22.02
C SER A 60 -32.65 -19.60 23.33
N ARG A 61 -32.19 -20.80 23.73
CA ARG A 61 -31.37 -20.99 24.92
C ARG A 61 -29.96 -20.42 24.75
N ILE A 62 -29.35 -20.62 23.57
CA ILE A 62 -28.04 -20.00 23.23
C ILE A 62 -28.19 -18.49 23.26
N ALA A 63 -29.22 -17.95 22.59
CA ALA A 63 -29.46 -16.52 22.53
C ALA A 63 -29.69 -15.89 23.91
N ALA A 64 -30.49 -16.55 24.77
CA ALA A 64 -30.71 -16.10 26.14
C ALA A 64 -29.42 -16.12 26.97
N SER A 65 -28.58 -17.16 26.80
CA SER A 65 -27.29 -17.23 27.49
C SER A 65 -26.33 -16.15 27.00
N VAL A 66 -26.24 -15.91 25.67
CA VAL A 66 -25.44 -14.84 25.10
C VAL A 66 -25.93 -13.48 25.61
N ALA A 67 -27.23 -13.21 25.59
CA ALA A 67 -27.81 -11.97 26.11
C ALA A 67 -27.47 -11.75 27.61
N LYS A 68 -27.49 -12.81 28.40
CA LYS A 68 -27.08 -12.73 29.80
C LYS A 68 -25.59 -12.40 29.94
N VAL A 69 -24.74 -12.99 29.11
CA VAL A 69 -23.30 -12.72 29.10
C VAL A 69 -23.04 -11.26 28.70
N ILE A 70 -23.70 -10.78 27.65
CA ILE A 70 -23.59 -9.40 27.20
C ILE A 70 -24.07 -8.42 28.29
N SER A 71 -25.22 -8.67 28.90
CA SER A 71 -25.75 -7.81 29.97
C SER A 71 -24.87 -7.78 31.22
N GLY A 72 -24.05 -8.82 31.42
CA GLY A 72 -23.06 -8.89 32.50
C GLY A 72 -21.79 -8.06 32.21
N GLY A 73 -21.62 -7.47 31.04
CA GLY A 73 -20.53 -6.57 30.72
C GLY A 73 -19.20 -7.23 30.32
N GLY A 74 -19.19 -8.57 30.22
CA GLY A 74 -17.96 -9.33 29.93
C GLY A 74 -16.99 -9.46 31.12
N ASP A 75 -16.14 -10.46 31.09
CA ASP A 75 -15.12 -10.72 32.11
C ASP A 75 -13.70 -10.32 31.68
N GLY A 76 -13.55 -9.82 30.44
CA GLY A 76 -12.27 -9.42 29.87
C GLY A 76 -11.33 -10.60 29.54
N VAL A 77 -11.73 -11.83 29.78
CA VAL A 77 -10.93 -13.05 29.53
C VAL A 77 -11.62 -14.00 28.57
N ARG A 78 -12.86 -14.36 28.84
CA ARG A 78 -13.67 -15.26 28.01
C ARG A 78 -14.70 -14.51 27.15
N VAL A 79 -15.03 -13.29 27.57
CA VAL A 79 -15.99 -12.43 26.92
C VAL A 79 -15.36 -11.05 26.79
N LEU A 80 -15.11 -10.68 25.56
CA LEU A 80 -14.51 -9.40 25.22
C LEU A 80 -15.54 -8.50 24.54
N HIS A 81 -15.53 -7.26 24.94
CA HIS A 81 -16.37 -6.22 24.38
C HIS A 81 -15.52 -5.12 23.74
N PHE A 82 -15.81 -4.79 22.51
CA PHE A 82 -15.22 -3.67 21.80
C PHE A 82 -16.33 -2.68 21.40
N VAL A 83 -16.07 -1.41 21.54
CA VAL A 83 -17.05 -0.34 21.29
C VAL A 83 -17.56 -0.31 19.83
N ASN A 84 -16.74 -0.78 18.91
CA ASN A 84 -17.08 -0.94 17.50
C ASN A 84 -16.06 -1.86 16.79
N ARG A 85 -16.34 -2.11 15.51
CA ARG A 85 -15.49 -2.96 14.67
C ARG A 85 -14.07 -2.40 14.49
N ALA A 86 -13.95 -1.07 14.34
CA ALA A 86 -12.66 -0.39 14.22
C ALA A 86 -11.78 -0.60 15.47
N ALA A 87 -12.35 -0.53 16.67
CA ALA A 87 -11.61 -0.78 17.91
C ALA A 87 -11.11 -2.22 18.02
N TYR A 88 -11.92 -3.19 17.56
CA TYR A 88 -11.50 -4.59 17.49
C TYR A 88 -10.36 -4.79 16.46
N LEU A 89 -10.49 -4.21 15.27
CA LEU A 89 -9.45 -4.24 14.24
C LEU A 89 -8.16 -3.56 14.74
N ALA A 90 -8.25 -2.38 15.34
CA ALA A 90 -7.11 -1.67 15.92
C ALA A 90 -6.36 -2.51 16.94
N ARG A 91 -7.09 -3.19 17.84
CA ARG A 91 -6.50 -4.11 18.82
C ARG A 91 -5.75 -5.25 18.15
N PHE A 92 -6.34 -5.85 17.10
CA PHE A 92 -5.70 -6.90 16.32
C PHE A 92 -4.39 -6.41 15.65
N LEU A 93 -4.41 -5.22 15.02
CA LEU A 93 -3.24 -4.63 14.37
C LEU A 93 -2.11 -4.36 15.37
N ARG A 94 -2.44 -3.84 16.56
CA ARG A 94 -1.49 -3.63 17.63
C ARG A 94 -0.86 -4.96 18.09
N ASP A 95 -1.67 -5.97 18.32
CA ASP A 95 -1.21 -7.27 18.78
C ASP A 95 -0.38 -8.00 17.70
N LEU A 96 -0.68 -7.78 16.41
CA LEU A 96 0.18 -8.21 15.29
C LEU A 96 1.54 -7.52 15.33
N ALA A 97 1.56 -6.21 15.48
CA ALA A 97 2.80 -5.44 15.55
C ALA A 97 3.66 -5.83 16.78
N SER A 98 3.01 -6.24 17.88
CA SER A 98 3.68 -6.75 19.09
C SER A 98 4.07 -8.24 19.00
N GLY A 99 3.65 -8.95 17.95
CA GLY A 99 3.89 -10.39 17.78
C GLY A 99 3.04 -11.30 18.67
N THR A 100 2.00 -10.78 19.34
CA THR A 100 1.16 -11.51 20.30
C THR A 100 -0.23 -11.89 19.79
N ALA A 101 -0.59 -11.45 18.56
CA ALA A 101 -1.93 -11.67 18.03
C ALA A 101 -2.32 -13.14 17.95
N TRP A 102 -1.39 -14.00 17.57
CA TRP A 102 -1.66 -15.41 17.34
C TRP A 102 -1.76 -16.27 18.61
N ASP A 103 -1.47 -15.69 19.74
CA ASP A 103 -1.67 -16.31 21.06
C ASP A 103 -3.08 -16.02 21.60
N GLN A 104 -3.84 -15.16 20.90
CA GLN A 104 -5.16 -14.73 21.32
C GLN A 104 -6.24 -15.53 20.61
N TRP A 105 -7.09 -16.21 21.37
CA TRP A 105 -8.17 -17.06 20.87
C TRP A 105 -9.26 -16.27 20.10
N TYR A 106 -9.40 -14.98 20.38
CA TYR A 106 -10.48 -14.16 19.84
C TYR A 106 -10.21 -13.57 18.43
N TYR A 107 -9.09 -13.89 17.82
CA TYR A 107 -8.75 -13.48 16.46
C TYR A 107 -8.96 -14.55 15.38
N GLY A 108 -9.77 -15.58 15.67
CA GLY A 108 -9.99 -16.72 14.76
C GLY A 108 -10.45 -16.33 13.36
N GLN A 109 -11.18 -15.21 13.19
CA GLN A 109 -11.55 -14.70 11.86
C GLN A 109 -10.35 -14.26 11.01
N PHE A 110 -9.20 -13.97 11.62
CA PHE A 110 -7.96 -13.60 10.95
C PHE A 110 -6.97 -14.76 10.79
N ASP A 111 -7.34 -16.00 11.16
CA ASP A 111 -6.44 -17.16 11.10
C ASP A 111 -5.81 -17.37 9.72
N SER A 112 -6.51 -17.01 8.64
CA SER A 112 -5.98 -17.05 7.28
C SER A 112 -4.78 -16.13 7.05
N LEU A 113 -4.57 -15.12 7.91
CA LEU A 113 -3.42 -14.21 7.86
C LEU A 113 -2.22 -14.70 8.64
N ARG A 114 -2.37 -15.79 9.41
CA ARG A 114 -1.32 -16.31 10.32
C ARG A 114 -0.03 -16.71 9.61
N SER A 115 -0.13 -17.10 8.34
CA SER A 115 1.03 -17.46 7.51
C SER A 115 1.78 -16.26 6.94
N LEU A 116 1.24 -15.05 7.09
CA LEU A 116 1.83 -13.82 6.55
C LEU A 116 2.78 -13.17 7.58
N PRO A 117 3.84 -12.49 7.12
CA PRO A 117 4.60 -11.55 7.95
C PRO A 117 3.70 -10.44 8.52
N ALA A 118 4.07 -9.86 9.67
CA ALA A 118 3.25 -8.88 10.37
C ALA A 118 2.82 -7.71 9.48
N ALA A 119 3.73 -7.09 8.72
CA ALA A 119 3.42 -6.00 7.78
C ALA A 119 2.33 -6.39 6.77
N ALA A 120 2.44 -7.58 6.20
CA ALA A 120 1.49 -8.07 5.22
C ALA A 120 0.14 -8.44 5.85
N ALA A 121 0.16 -9.02 7.05
CA ALA A 121 -1.06 -9.33 7.79
C ALA A 121 -1.80 -8.05 8.20
N ILE A 122 -1.08 -7.01 8.64
CA ILE A 122 -1.63 -5.68 8.95
C ILE A 122 -2.30 -5.09 7.71
N ARG A 123 -1.56 -5.04 6.59
CA ARG A 123 -2.08 -4.51 5.33
C ARG A 123 -3.32 -5.28 4.86
N GLU A 124 -3.25 -6.61 4.82
CA GLU A 124 -4.34 -7.45 4.36
C GLU A 124 -5.58 -7.35 5.26
N ALA A 125 -5.41 -7.24 6.58
CA ALA A 125 -6.52 -7.02 7.50
C ALA A 125 -7.26 -5.71 7.19
N LEU A 126 -6.52 -4.62 6.96
CA LEU A 126 -7.10 -3.32 6.59
C LEU A 126 -7.79 -3.35 5.22
N PHE A 127 -7.20 -4.05 4.24
CA PHE A 127 -7.82 -4.19 2.91
C PHE A 127 -9.08 -5.06 2.89
N ARG A 128 -9.25 -5.98 3.83
CA ARG A 128 -10.49 -6.76 3.99
C ARG A 128 -11.63 -5.96 4.58
N GLU A 129 -11.31 -4.94 5.34
CA GLU A 129 -12.28 -4.11 6.04
C GLU A 129 -12.04 -2.62 5.72
N PRO A 130 -12.21 -2.22 4.44
CA PRO A 130 -11.83 -0.88 3.97
C PRO A 130 -12.60 0.25 4.68
N GLU A 131 -13.85 0.02 5.06
CA GLU A 131 -14.67 1.00 5.78
C GLU A 131 -14.18 1.21 7.23
N GLU A 132 -13.54 0.21 7.82
CA GLU A 132 -13.02 0.26 9.17
C GLU A 132 -11.53 0.66 9.22
N ALA A 133 -10.85 0.71 8.06
CA ALA A 133 -9.41 0.93 7.99
C ALA A 133 -9.02 2.30 8.58
N GLU A 134 -9.63 3.38 8.12
CA GLU A 134 -9.37 4.73 8.64
C GLU A 134 -9.76 4.85 10.12
N PRO A 135 -11.00 4.47 10.55
CA PRO A 135 -11.37 4.49 11.96
C PRO A 135 -10.43 3.69 12.87
N ALA A 136 -9.95 2.52 12.42
CA ALA A 136 -9.01 1.72 13.19
C ALA A 136 -7.65 2.40 13.36
N LEU A 137 -7.11 3.01 12.30
CA LEU A 137 -5.86 3.77 12.36
C LEU A 137 -5.99 5.01 13.25
N VAL A 138 -7.12 5.72 13.18
CA VAL A 138 -7.43 6.85 14.08
C VAL A 138 -7.50 6.38 15.54
N HIS A 139 -8.12 5.23 15.81
CA HIS A 139 -8.17 4.65 17.14
C HIS A 139 -6.74 4.34 17.67
N LEU A 140 -5.88 3.75 16.83
CA LEU A 140 -4.47 3.51 17.18
C LEU A 140 -3.70 4.81 17.47
N TYR A 141 -4.00 5.88 16.76
CA TYR A 141 -3.39 7.19 17.05
C TYR A 141 -3.84 7.74 18.41
N GLN A 142 -5.14 7.69 18.70
CA GLN A 142 -5.72 8.14 19.97
C GLN A 142 -5.17 7.36 21.16
N THR A 143 -4.92 6.06 20.99
CA THR A 143 -4.31 5.19 22.03
C THR A 143 -2.78 5.26 22.05
N LYS A 144 -2.15 6.08 21.19
CA LYS A 144 -0.68 6.24 21.05
C LYS A 144 0.05 4.98 20.58
N GLU A 145 -0.66 4.07 19.94
CA GLU A 145 -0.16 2.78 19.45
C GLU A 145 0.15 2.80 17.94
N LEU A 146 -0.24 3.87 17.22
CA LEU A 146 -0.05 3.98 15.78
C LEU A 146 1.42 3.83 15.35
N LYS A 147 2.36 4.45 16.08
CA LYS A 147 3.80 4.37 15.75
C LYS A 147 4.34 2.94 15.79
N LEU A 148 3.83 2.11 16.71
CA LEU A 148 4.21 0.70 16.77
C LEU A 148 3.77 -0.05 15.49
N VAL A 149 2.53 0.18 15.06
CA VAL A 149 1.97 -0.44 13.85
C VAL A 149 2.64 0.10 12.59
N ALA A 150 2.78 1.42 12.47
CA ALA A 150 3.43 2.09 11.35
C ALA A 150 4.91 1.66 11.19
N GLY A 151 5.61 1.45 12.31
CA GLY A 151 6.98 0.95 12.31
C GLY A 151 7.16 -0.46 11.75
N CYS A 152 6.09 -1.26 11.67
CA CYS A 152 6.10 -2.56 11.01
C CYS A 152 5.87 -2.47 9.51
N LEU A 153 5.35 -1.35 9.01
CA LEU A 153 4.96 -1.15 7.62
C LEU A 153 6.12 -0.59 6.78
N THR A 154 6.11 -0.92 5.50
CA THR A 154 7.04 -0.31 4.54
C THR A 154 6.49 1.01 4.00
N GLY A 155 7.35 1.84 3.39
CA GLY A 155 6.89 3.08 2.75
C GLY A 155 5.86 2.87 1.63
N LEU A 156 5.86 1.69 1.01
CA LEU A 156 4.82 1.33 0.04
C LEU A 156 3.51 0.96 0.73
N ASP A 157 3.55 0.23 1.86
CA ASP A 157 2.35 -0.08 2.63
C ASP A 157 1.67 1.21 3.09
N HIS A 158 2.43 2.21 3.54
CA HIS A 158 1.91 3.53 3.92
C HIS A 158 1.15 4.19 2.76
N ARG A 159 1.72 4.18 1.54
CA ARG A 159 1.05 4.74 0.36
C ARG A 159 -0.23 3.99 -0.02
N LEU A 160 -0.18 2.65 0.01
CA LEU A 160 -1.33 1.81 -0.27
C LEU A 160 -2.46 2.03 0.73
N LEU A 161 -2.13 2.17 2.02
CA LEU A 161 -3.11 2.44 3.07
C LEU A 161 -3.70 3.85 2.96
N LEU A 162 -2.90 4.84 2.57
CA LEU A 162 -3.41 6.17 2.25
C LEU A 162 -4.41 6.15 1.09
N GLN A 163 -4.13 5.36 0.05
CA GLN A 163 -5.08 5.18 -1.07
C GLN A 163 -6.34 4.44 -0.63
N LEU A 164 -6.23 3.47 0.28
CA LEU A 164 -7.37 2.76 0.83
C LEU A 164 -8.28 3.70 1.62
N CYS A 165 -7.70 4.49 2.52
CA CYS A 165 -8.45 5.44 3.36
C CYS A 165 -9.06 6.59 2.55
N SER A 166 -8.44 6.95 1.41
CA SER A 166 -8.87 8.05 0.57
C SER A 166 -8.65 7.75 -0.92
N PRO A 167 -9.56 7.02 -1.57
CA PRO A 167 -9.42 6.66 -2.98
C PRO A 167 -9.64 7.84 -3.94
N ALA A 168 -10.41 8.84 -3.53
CA ALA A 168 -10.69 10.01 -4.36
C ALA A 168 -9.57 11.07 -4.26
N GLU A 169 -9.40 11.85 -5.33
CA GLU A 169 -8.55 13.02 -5.35
C GLU A 169 -9.44 14.26 -5.42
N THR A 170 -9.38 15.08 -4.38
CA THR A 170 -10.10 16.36 -4.30
C THR A 170 -9.08 17.41 -3.89
N PRO A 171 -8.96 18.53 -4.60
CA PRO A 171 -8.03 19.58 -4.21
C PRO A 171 -8.33 20.03 -2.77
N PRO A 172 -7.31 20.22 -1.93
CA PRO A 172 -7.52 20.63 -0.55
C PRO A 172 -8.05 22.07 -0.52
N THR A 173 -8.92 22.33 0.44
CA THR A 173 -9.27 23.70 0.77
C THR A 173 -8.09 24.41 1.44
N GLY A 174 -8.16 25.72 1.42
CA GLY A 174 -7.21 26.56 2.09
C GLY A 174 -6.99 26.17 3.53
N GLU A 175 -8.05 26.07 4.27
CA GLU A 175 -8.06 25.75 5.69
C GLU A 175 -7.49 24.33 5.97
N CYS A 176 -7.88 23.34 5.17
CA CYS A 176 -7.36 21.98 5.28
C CYS A 176 -5.83 21.95 5.08
N PHE A 177 -5.33 22.62 4.05
CA PHE A 177 -3.90 22.62 3.78
C PHE A 177 -3.10 23.33 4.88
N ALA A 178 -3.60 24.43 5.47
CA ALA A 178 -2.98 25.09 6.63
C ALA A 178 -2.90 24.16 7.83
N ALA A 179 -3.95 23.39 8.08
CA ALA A 179 -3.97 22.42 9.15
C ALA A 179 -2.93 21.31 8.91
N VAL A 180 -2.80 20.83 7.65
CA VAL A 180 -1.77 19.84 7.26
C VAL A 180 -0.36 20.39 7.50
N ILE A 181 -0.07 21.63 7.11
CA ILE A 181 1.23 22.24 7.35
C ILE A 181 1.51 22.35 8.85
N ARG A 182 0.55 22.82 9.64
CA ARG A 182 0.73 22.93 11.10
C ARG A 182 0.99 21.58 11.74
N ALA A 183 0.21 20.56 11.41
CA ALA A 183 0.41 19.21 11.92
C ALA A 183 1.79 18.64 11.54
N TRP A 184 2.27 18.94 10.33
CA TRP A 184 3.60 18.54 9.88
C TRP A 184 4.72 19.23 10.67
N VAL A 185 4.60 20.52 10.93
CA VAL A 185 5.55 21.29 11.76
C VAL A 185 5.55 20.77 13.20
N GLU A 186 4.37 20.55 13.79
CA GLU A 186 4.21 20.03 15.15
C GLU A 186 4.76 18.60 15.32
N SER A 187 4.66 17.77 14.29
CA SER A 187 5.26 16.43 14.28
C SER A 187 6.80 16.44 14.28
N GLY A 188 7.41 17.63 14.21
CA GLY A 188 8.84 17.83 14.07
C GLY A 188 9.28 17.62 12.63
N ALA A 189 9.11 18.63 11.79
CA ALA A 189 9.41 18.65 10.37
C ALA A 189 10.76 17.97 10.06
N GLY A 190 10.71 16.70 9.65
CA GLY A 190 11.91 15.87 9.40
C GLY A 190 12.18 14.76 10.45
N SER A 191 11.34 14.57 11.47
CA SER A 191 11.52 13.51 12.48
C SER A 191 11.15 12.11 11.98
N GLY A 192 10.90 11.93 10.66
CA GLY A 192 10.58 10.64 10.06
C GLY A 192 9.12 10.19 10.20
N ALA A 193 8.21 11.09 10.59
CA ALA A 193 6.78 10.79 10.53
C ALA A 193 6.40 10.48 9.08
N SER A 194 5.71 9.37 8.87
CA SER A 194 5.26 8.97 7.54
C SER A 194 4.02 9.76 7.11
N ASP A 195 3.75 9.82 5.79
CA ASP A 195 2.53 10.43 5.25
C ASP A 195 1.27 9.81 5.86
N LEU A 196 1.30 8.52 6.18
CA LEU A 196 0.19 7.82 6.85
C LEU A 196 -0.01 8.34 8.27
N GLU A 197 1.06 8.53 9.04
CA GLU A 197 0.96 9.07 10.41
C GLU A 197 0.41 10.50 10.40
N LEU A 198 0.89 11.33 9.46
CA LEU A 198 0.39 12.70 9.29
C LEU A 198 -1.09 12.70 8.88
N TYR A 199 -1.48 11.84 7.95
CA TYR A 199 -2.87 11.67 7.55
C TYR A 199 -3.77 11.30 8.73
N VAL A 200 -3.39 10.29 9.48
CA VAL A 200 -4.17 9.81 10.65
C VAL A 200 -4.23 10.86 11.75
N GLN A 201 -3.13 11.58 11.99
CA GLN A 201 -3.10 12.72 12.92
C GLN A 201 -4.12 13.78 12.51
N MET A 202 -4.12 14.16 11.24
CA MET A 202 -5.06 15.12 10.68
C MET A 202 -6.50 14.66 10.83
N ARG A 203 -6.80 13.41 10.47
CA ARG A 203 -8.16 12.84 10.57
C ARG A 203 -8.65 12.73 12.01
N SER A 204 -7.75 12.50 12.96
CA SER A 204 -8.08 12.46 14.39
C SER A 204 -8.36 13.85 14.97
N ASN A 205 -7.55 14.84 14.59
CA ASN A 205 -7.63 16.18 15.18
C ASN A 205 -8.61 17.11 14.43
N HIS A 206 -8.84 16.85 13.15
CA HIS A 206 -9.64 17.64 12.22
C HIS A 206 -10.63 16.76 11.43
N PRO A 207 -11.61 16.13 12.11
CA PRO A 207 -12.57 15.23 11.44
C PRO A 207 -13.49 15.93 10.45
N GLU A 208 -13.58 17.26 10.53
CA GLU A 208 -14.36 18.12 9.63
C GLU A 208 -13.82 18.16 8.19
N HIS A 209 -12.51 17.95 7.99
CA HIS A 209 -11.93 17.92 6.65
C HIS A 209 -12.19 16.58 5.96
N ALA A 210 -12.54 16.63 4.69
CA ALA A 210 -12.77 15.41 3.92
C ALA A 210 -11.45 14.57 3.77
N PRO A 211 -11.52 13.23 3.83
CA PRO A 211 -10.35 12.36 3.64
C PRO A 211 -9.54 12.69 2.38
N ALA A 212 -10.23 12.95 1.26
CA ALA A 212 -9.62 13.28 -0.02
C ALA A 212 -8.85 14.61 0.00
N GLU A 213 -9.36 15.61 0.70
CA GLU A 213 -8.69 16.91 0.87
C GLU A 213 -7.42 16.78 1.71
N VAL A 214 -7.48 16.03 2.82
CA VAL A 214 -6.32 15.79 3.69
C VAL A 214 -5.21 15.06 2.92
N ARG A 215 -5.55 13.99 2.18
CA ARG A 215 -4.58 13.28 1.35
C ARG A 215 -3.95 14.18 0.30
N SER A 216 -4.77 14.95 -0.43
CA SER A 216 -4.28 15.88 -1.45
C SER A 216 -3.39 16.97 -0.83
N GLY A 217 -3.75 17.47 0.36
CA GLY A 217 -2.91 18.42 1.11
C GLY A 217 -1.54 17.84 1.45
N ILE A 218 -1.44 16.58 1.83
CA ILE A 218 -0.17 15.89 2.10
C ILE A 218 0.66 15.74 0.82
N VAL A 219 0.04 15.41 -0.31
CA VAL A 219 0.74 15.32 -1.61
C VAL A 219 1.35 16.67 -1.99
N HIS A 220 0.59 17.75 -1.87
CA HIS A 220 1.10 19.10 -2.12
C HIS A 220 2.19 19.52 -1.12
N LEU A 221 2.02 19.17 0.16
CA LEU A 221 3.05 19.43 1.18
C LEU A 221 4.37 18.71 0.83
N ASN A 222 4.32 17.45 0.40
CA ASN A 222 5.52 16.70 0.03
C ASN A 222 6.25 17.30 -1.18
N ALA A 223 5.50 17.77 -2.17
CA ALA A 223 6.10 18.48 -3.31
C ALA A 223 6.83 19.75 -2.85
N ILE A 224 6.22 20.50 -1.92
CA ILE A 224 6.80 21.73 -1.36
C ILE A 224 7.94 21.44 -0.39
N ALA A 225 7.82 20.41 0.45
CA ALA A 225 8.86 20.00 1.40
C ALA A 225 10.17 19.61 0.68
N GLY A 226 10.08 19.04 -0.52
CA GLY A 226 11.22 18.84 -1.42
C GLY A 226 11.92 20.15 -1.76
N TRP A 227 11.17 21.22 -1.93
CA TRP A 227 11.64 22.56 -2.28
C TRP A 227 12.21 23.36 -1.13
N ILE A 228 11.68 23.20 0.09
CA ILE A 228 12.21 23.84 1.31
C ILE A 228 13.70 23.53 1.48
N ARG A 229 14.19 22.43 0.92
CA ARG A 229 15.59 22.04 0.90
C ARG A 229 16.44 22.84 -0.08
N HIS A 230 15.85 23.58 -1.01
CA HIS A 230 16.56 24.39 -1.99
C HIS A 230 16.84 25.80 -1.47
N SER A 231 18.06 26.30 -1.73
CA SER A 231 18.49 27.68 -1.36
C SER A 231 17.62 28.80 -1.96
N GLN A 232 16.73 28.46 -2.88
CA GLN A 232 15.82 29.40 -3.53
C GLN A 232 14.43 29.46 -2.88
N PHE A 233 14.13 28.60 -1.90
CA PHE A 233 12.80 28.55 -1.26
C PHE A 233 12.38 29.91 -0.72
N ASN A 234 13.26 30.58 0.05
CA ASN A 234 12.95 31.89 0.63
C ASN A 234 12.67 32.97 -0.43
N SER A 235 13.35 32.92 -1.58
CA SER A 235 13.10 33.85 -2.69
C SER A 235 11.73 33.60 -3.34
N ILE A 236 11.35 32.35 -3.46
CA ILE A 236 10.04 31.96 -4.01
C ILE A 236 8.93 32.34 -3.05
N MET A 237 9.11 32.08 -1.75
CA MET A 237 8.14 32.48 -0.74
C MET A 237 7.98 33.99 -0.66
N ALA A 238 9.06 34.76 -0.75
CA ALA A 238 9.00 36.23 -0.80
C ALA A 238 8.26 36.73 -2.06
N ALA A 239 8.47 36.09 -3.21
CA ALA A 239 7.78 36.42 -4.44
C ALA A 239 6.28 36.08 -4.36
N LEU A 240 5.93 34.92 -3.82
CA LEU A 240 4.54 34.51 -3.60
C LEU A 240 3.80 35.46 -2.65
N ARG A 241 4.45 35.91 -1.54
CA ARG A 241 3.91 36.91 -0.63
C ARG A 241 3.62 38.26 -1.31
N ASN A 242 4.45 38.60 -2.30
CA ASN A 242 4.27 39.82 -3.09
C ASN A 242 3.33 39.66 -4.30
N GLY A 243 2.65 38.52 -4.42
CA GLY A 243 1.73 38.25 -5.53
C GLY A 243 2.43 38.02 -6.87
N LEU A 244 3.74 37.72 -6.84
CA LEU A 244 4.54 37.49 -8.06
C LEU A 244 4.79 35.98 -8.24
N VAL A 245 4.52 35.47 -9.44
CA VAL A 245 4.93 34.10 -9.81
C VAL A 245 6.35 34.18 -10.37
N PRO A 246 7.36 33.63 -9.68
CA PRO A 246 8.73 33.69 -10.17
C PRO A 246 8.89 32.97 -11.50
N GLU A 247 9.74 33.47 -12.39
CA GLU A 247 10.07 32.81 -13.66
C GLU A 247 10.62 31.38 -13.44
N THR A 248 11.31 31.16 -12.31
CA THR A 248 11.83 29.86 -11.90
C THR A 248 10.73 28.80 -11.76
N VAL A 249 9.49 29.19 -11.44
CA VAL A 249 8.36 28.26 -11.31
C VAL A 249 7.99 27.63 -12.65
N LYS A 250 8.20 28.35 -13.76
CA LYS A 250 7.85 27.87 -15.11
C LYS A 250 8.75 26.74 -15.61
N HIS A 251 9.90 26.54 -14.97
CA HIS A 251 10.89 25.52 -15.35
C HIS A 251 10.84 24.27 -14.47
N LEU A 252 9.85 24.20 -13.57
CA LEU A 252 9.68 23.09 -12.65
C LEU A 252 8.94 21.92 -13.27
N PRO A 253 9.14 20.69 -12.71
CA PRO A 253 8.28 19.56 -12.99
C PRO A 253 6.80 19.90 -12.78
N SER A 254 5.92 19.37 -13.61
CA SER A 254 4.49 19.72 -13.63
C SER A 254 3.81 19.66 -12.27
N GLN A 255 4.09 18.64 -11.48
CA GLN A 255 3.51 18.46 -10.15
C GLN A 255 3.97 19.52 -9.13
N GLU A 256 5.25 19.87 -9.17
CA GLU A 256 5.82 20.95 -8.34
C GLU A 256 5.28 22.30 -8.76
N GLN A 257 5.15 22.52 -10.06
CA GLN A 257 4.55 23.73 -10.62
C GLN A 257 3.08 23.87 -10.20
N GLU A 258 2.30 22.81 -10.32
CA GLU A 258 0.90 22.78 -9.88
C GLU A 258 0.79 23.07 -8.38
N SER A 259 1.62 22.44 -7.56
CA SER A 259 1.62 22.65 -6.10
C SER A 259 1.98 24.06 -5.71
N LEU A 260 2.93 24.71 -6.40
CA LEU A 260 3.30 26.10 -6.18
C LEU A 260 2.25 27.08 -6.71
N LEU A 261 1.65 26.81 -7.87
CA LEU A 261 0.54 27.61 -8.39
C LEU A 261 -0.69 27.50 -7.49
N PHE A 262 -0.94 26.32 -6.94
CA PHE A 262 -1.98 26.11 -5.94
C PHE A 262 -1.69 26.93 -4.68
N LEU A 263 -0.47 26.87 -4.13
CA LEU A 263 -0.05 27.74 -3.01
C LEU A 263 -0.23 29.22 -3.33
N TYR A 264 0.17 29.65 -4.51
CA TYR A 264 -0.01 31.03 -4.92
C TYR A 264 -1.49 31.43 -4.94
N SER A 265 -2.37 30.57 -5.49
CA SER A 265 -3.81 30.83 -5.51
C SER A 265 -4.39 30.93 -4.11
N LEU A 266 -3.93 30.10 -3.18
CA LEU A 266 -4.32 30.14 -1.78
C LEU A 266 -3.85 31.44 -1.08
N CYS A 267 -2.58 31.79 -1.24
CA CYS A 267 -2.02 33.03 -0.69
C CYS A 267 -2.72 34.29 -1.24
N ALA A 268 -3.16 34.24 -2.49
CA ALA A 268 -3.91 35.34 -3.10
C ALA A 268 -5.36 35.44 -2.60
N ALA A 269 -5.97 34.31 -2.25
CA ALA A 269 -7.35 34.24 -1.77
C ALA A 269 -7.47 34.58 -0.27
N GLU A 270 -6.51 34.19 0.55
CA GLU A 270 -6.53 34.35 2.01
C GLU A 270 -5.15 34.70 2.56
N PRO A 271 -4.94 35.95 3.07
CA PRO A 271 -3.66 36.37 3.66
C PRO A 271 -3.22 35.55 4.88
N ALA A 272 -4.15 34.90 5.61
CA ALA A 272 -3.85 34.05 6.77
C ALA A 272 -2.93 32.85 6.42
N TRP A 273 -2.87 32.48 5.15
CA TRP A 273 -1.95 31.46 4.64
C TRP A 273 -0.48 31.85 4.78
N ILE A 274 -0.19 33.13 4.70
CA ILE A 274 1.17 33.64 4.83
C ILE A 274 1.74 33.33 6.22
N GLU A 275 0.90 33.34 7.26
CA GLU A 275 1.33 32.96 8.61
C GLU A 275 1.65 31.47 8.73
N SER A 276 0.86 30.61 8.08
CA SER A 276 1.12 29.15 8.05
C SER A 276 2.41 28.82 7.29
N LEU A 277 2.72 29.56 6.22
CA LEU A 277 3.97 29.43 5.48
C LEU A 277 5.18 29.97 6.26
N SER A 278 4.98 30.94 7.14
CA SER A 278 6.03 31.42 8.04
C SER A 278 6.48 30.32 9.02
N ALA A 279 5.57 29.47 9.45
CA ALA A 279 5.93 28.31 10.27
C ALA A 279 6.87 27.32 9.55
N LEU A 280 6.77 27.19 8.23
CA LEU A 280 7.72 26.39 7.43
C LEU A 280 9.12 27.03 7.36
N GLU A 281 9.20 28.37 7.29
CA GLU A 281 10.48 29.09 7.32
C GLU A 281 11.17 28.98 8.69
N GLU A 282 10.39 29.09 9.78
CA GLU A 282 10.90 28.98 11.15
C GLU A 282 11.36 27.57 11.50
N ALA A 283 10.69 26.55 10.96
CA ALA A 283 11.06 25.16 11.14
C ALA A 283 12.43 24.82 10.51
N GLY A 284 12.92 25.69 9.62
CA GLY A 284 14.16 25.49 8.87
C GLY A 284 14.01 24.33 7.85
N PRO A 285 15.00 24.11 6.99
CA PRO A 285 15.03 22.88 6.21
C PRO A 285 15.02 21.72 7.21
N PRO A 286 14.09 20.75 7.05
CA PRO A 286 14.14 19.56 7.88
C PRO A 286 15.59 19.06 7.84
N PRO A 287 16.16 18.67 8.97
CA PRO A 287 17.49 18.05 8.96
C PRO A 287 17.38 17.02 7.85
N PRO A 288 18.31 16.97 6.87
CA PRO A 288 18.21 16.05 5.77
C PRO A 288 17.76 14.77 6.42
N ALA A 289 16.50 14.36 6.08
CA ALA A 289 15.99 13.11 6.61
C ALA A 289 17.20 12.25 6.51
N ALA A 290 17.62 11.62 7.61
CA ALA A 290 18.77 10.77 7.53
C ALA A 290 18.42 9.76 6.43
N GLU A 291 18.36 10.29 5.18
CA GLU A 291 18.89 9.56 4.09
C GLU A 291 20.21 9.20 4.72
N GLU A 292 20.28 7.96 5.23
CA GLU A 292 21.52 7.28 5.19
C GLU A 292 21.99 7.37 3.72
N ARG A 293 22.30 8.60 3.30
CA ARG A 293 23.34 8.94 2.38
C ARG A 293 24.63 8.57 3.09
N SER A 294 24.76 7.28 3.36
CA SER A 294 26.03 6.70 3.10
C SER A 294 26.23 6.76 1.57
N SER A 295 26.21 7.97 1.01
CA SER A 295 27.03 8.29 -0.13
C SER A 295 28.46 8.33 0.37
N GLY A 296 28.89 7.23 0.97
CA GLY A 296 30.25 6.79 0.94
C GLY A 296 30.54 6.50 -0.52
N ARG A 297 30.88 7.53 -1.27
CA ARG A 297 31.61 7.45 -2.51
C ARG A 297 33.06 7.09 -2.16
N ALA A 298 33.19 5.93 -1.50
CA ALA A 298 34.43 5.19 -1.38
C ALA A 298 34.35 4.17 -2.52
N ASP A 299 35.21 4.30 -3.50
CA ASP A 299 35.51 3.33 -4.56
C ASP A 299 34.37 2.97 -5.54
N GLY A 300 33.52 3.92 -5.96
CA GLY A 300 32.52 3.68 -7.01
C GLY A 300 31.36 2.77 -6.59
N ILE A 301 31.13 2.58 -5.30
CA ILE A 301 29.99 1.85 -4.74
C ILE A 301 28.87 2.85 -4.40
N THR A 302 27.67 2.63 -4.95
CA THR A 302 26.46 3.41 -4.63
C THR A 302 25.48 2.53 -3.88
N ARG A 303 24.93 2.98 -2.76
CA ARG A 303 23.88 2.30 -2.01
C ARG A 303 22.66 3.18 -1.88
N PHE A 304 21.45 2.60 -2.17
CA PHE A 304 20.18 3.31 -2.02
C PHE A 304 19.06 2.32 -1.68
N ARG A 305 17.94 2.84 -1.21
CA ARG A 305 16.73 2.08 -0.92
C ARG A 305 15.64 2.43 -1.94
N SER A 306 14.84 1.43 -2.34
CA SER A 306 13.69 1.61 -3.23
C SER A 306 12.54 0.70 -2.81
N SER A 307 11.32 1.19 -2.95
CA SER A 307 10.09 0.40 -2.73
C SER A 307 9.70 -0.47 -3.94
N PHE A 308 10.47 -0.38 -5.02
CA PHE A 308 10.23 -1.12 -6.27
C PHE A 308 11.26 -2.23 -6.51
N GLY A 309 11.99 -2.64 -5.49
CA GLY A 309 13.02 -3.68 -5.58
C GLY A 309 12.49 -5.02 -6.11
N GLY A 310 11.21 -5.32 -5.91
CA GLY A 310 10.58 -6.52 -6.46
C GLY A 310 10.50 -6.57 -7.97
N LEU A 311 10.62 -5.45 -8.68
CA LEU A 311 10.70 -5.44 -10.14
C LEU A 311 11.89 -6.25 -10.66
N PHE A 312 12.95 -6.40 -9.86
CA PHE A 312 14.08 -7.24 -10.22
C PHE A 312 13.72 -8.72 -10.33
N LEU A 313 12.61 -9.18 -9.72
CA LEU A 313 12.11 -10.55 -9.84
C LEU A 313 11.45 -10.84 -11.20
N VAL A 314 11.01 -9.82 -11.95
CA VAL A 314 10.47 -10.00 -13.30
C VAL A 314 11.54 -9.99 -14.39
N LEU A 315 12.74 -9.49 -14.10
CA LEU A 315 13.84 -9.42 -15.08
C LEU A 315 14.28 -10.81 -15.61
N PRO A 316 14.42 -11.86 -14.78
CA PRO A 316 14.68 -13.21 -15.27
C PRO A 316 13.60 -13.71 -16.23
N VAL A 317 12.32 -13.38 -15.99
CA VAL A 317 11.22 -13.73 -16.90
C VAL A 317 11.37 -13.04 -18.25
N LEU A 318 11.73 -11.75 -18.22
CA LEU A 318 12.02 -10.99 -19.45
C LEU A 318 13.18 -11.60 -20.25
N ILE A 319 14.26 -11.97 -19.56
CA ILE A 319 15.47 -12.53 -20.19
C ILE A 319 15.19 -13.89 -20.83
N GLU A 320 14.40 -14.73 -20.19
CA GLU A 320 14.08 -16.07 -20.70
C GLU A 320 13.02 -16.05 -21.81
N ASN A 321 12.17 -15.03 -21.87
CA ASN A 321 11.18 -14.88 -22.93
C ASN A 321 11.81 -14.30 -24.19
N GLN A 322 12.16 -15.18 -25.13
CA GLN A 322 12.83 -14.81 -26.38
C GLN A 322 12.07 -13.72 -27.19
N GLY A 323 10.74 -13.74 -27.17
CA GLY A 323 9.91 -12.74 -27.84
C GLY A 323 10.05 -11.37 -27.23
N LEU A 324 9.90 -11.28 -25.90
CA LEU A 324 10.05 -10.03 -25.17
C LEU A 324 11.50 -9.55 -25.16
N LEU A 325 12.46 -10.46 -25.05
CA LEU A 325 13.88 -10.11 -25.05
C LEU A 325 14.30 -9.46 -26.38
N ARG A 326 13.76 -9.90 -27.52
CA ARG A 326 14.03 -9.28 -28.83
C ARG A 326 13.50 -7.85 -28.92
N LEU A 327 12.35 -7.58 -28.28
CA LEU A 327 11.68 -6.27 -28.33
C LEU A 327 12.24 -5.28 -27.30
N TYR A 328 12.66 -5.76 -26.13
CA TYR A 328 13.01 -4.92 -24.98
C TYR A 328 14.43 -5.15 -24.44
N GLY A 329 15.15 -6.13 -24.95
CA GLY A 329 16.45 -6.57 -24.41
C GLY A 329 17.68 -5.92 -25.02
N ASN A 330 17.56 -5.19 -26.12
CA ASN A 330 18.70 -4.53 -26.77
C ASN A 330 19.19 -3.33 -25.95
N ALA A 331 20.48 -3.03 -26.04
CA ALA A 331 21.07 -1.88 -25.34
C ALA A 331 20.46 -0.54 -25.75
N GLU A 332 20.03 -0.42 -27.02
CA GLU A 332 19.43 0.79 -27.59
C GLU A 332 17.96 1.01 -27.17
N ASP A 333 17.28 -0.04 -26.70
CA ASP A 333 15.85 -0.01 -26.36
C ASP A 333 15.60 0.29 -24.88
N LYS A 334 16.53 0.98 -24.22
CA LYS A 334 16.46 1.31 -22.79
C LYS A 334 15.18 2.04 -22.40
N VAL A 335 14.67 2.93 -23.27
CA VAL A 335 13.44 3.70 -23.04
C VAL A 335 12.20 2.81 -23.18
N LEU A 336 12.17 1.89 -24.15
CA LEU A 336 11.07 0.93 -24.29
C LEU A 336 11.03 -0.04 -23.10
N ARG A 337 12.18 -0.50 -22.66
CA ARG A 337 12.31 -1.35 -21.46
C ARG A 337 11.87 -0.61 -20.20
N TYR A 338 12.24 0.66 -20.08
CA TYR A 338 11.75 1.49 -18.99
C TYR A 338 10.22 1.59 -18.99
N LEU A 339 9.60 1.86 -20.13
CA LEU A 339 8.13 1.92 -20.27
C LEU A 339 7.47 0.57 -19.95
N LEU A 340 8.07 -0.56 -20.33
CA LEU A 340 7.58 -1.88 -19.99
C LEU A 340 7.63 -2.13 -18.47
N LEU A 341 8.75 -1.82 -17.83
CA LEU A 341 8.89 -1.98 -16.38
C LEU A 341 7.97 -1.02 -15.61
N LEU A 342 7.78 0.18 -16.12
CA LEU A 342 6.81 1.15 -15.60
C LEU A 342 5.37 0.60 -15.72
N ALA A 343 5.03 -0.03 -16.86
CA ALA A 343 3.75 -0.71 -17.03
C ALA A 343 3.53 -1.83 -16.00
N CYS A 344 4.58 -2.59 -15.67
CA CYS A 344 4.50 -3.61 -14.62
C CYS A 344 4.16 -3.04 -13.24
N CYS A 345 4.39 -1.76 -12.99
CA CYS A 345 4.01 -1.09 -11.75
C CYS A 345 2.50 -0.82 -11.65
N GLY A 346 1.73 -0.91 -12.75
CA GLY A 346 0.29 -0.71 -12.78
C GLY A 346 -0.13 0.61 -12.12
N PRO A 347 -1.02 0.59 -11.10
CA PRO A 347 -1.47 1.80 -10.39
C PRO A 347 -0.36 2.64 -9.76
N HIS A 348 0.82 2.06 -9.58
CA HIS A 348 1.97 2.69 -8.92
C HIS A 348 2.99 3.26 -9.92
N SER A 349 2.69 3.26 -11.21
CA SER A 349 3.58 3.76 -12.26
C SER A 349 4.01 5.21 -12.05
N ALA A 350 3.10 6.09 -11.63
CA ALA A 350 3.41 7.47 -11.32
C ALA A 350 4.46 7.64 -10.19
N SER A 351 4.38 6.79 -9.17
CA SER A 351 5.35 6.78 -8.06
C SER A 351 6.69 6.15 -8.46
N ALA A 352 6.68 5.28 -9.48
CA ALA A 352 7.87 4.56 -9.96
C ALA A 352 8.68 5.34 -11.00
N GLU A 353 8.11 6.37 -11.62
CA GLU A 353 8.67 7.09 -12.77
C GLU A 353 10.14 7.54 -12.60
N ARG A 354 10.49 7.99 -11.41
CA ARG A 354 11.84 8.45 -11.07
C ARG A 354 12.57 7.57 -10.07
N ASP A 355 12.03 6.38 -9.82
CA ASP A 355 12.63 5.47 -8.86
C ASP A 355 13.97 4.94 -9.38
N PRO A 356 15.05 5.05 -8.59
CA PRO A 356 16.39 4.64 -9.03
C PRO A 356 16.50 3.13 -9.32
N ALA A 357 15.68 2.27 -8.70
CA ALA A 357 15.67 0.85 -9.02
C ALA A 357 15.05 0.60 -10.40
N LEU A 358 13.98 1.31 -10.76
CA LEU A 358 13.39 1.21 -12.09
C LEU A 358 14.37 1.66 -13.18
N LEU A 359 15.03 2.80 -12.96
CA LEU A 359 16.04 3.33 -13.89
C LEU A 359 17.20 2.34 -14.04
N LEU A 360 17.73 1.82 -12.94
CA LEU A 360 18.80 0.82 -12.92
C LEU A 360 18.39 -0.46 -13.66
N ALA A 361 17.17 -0.98 -13.43
CA ALA A 361 16.64 -2.14 -14.12
C ALA A 361 16.49 -1.92 -15.63
N ALA A 362 16.13 -0.72 -16.05
CA ALA A 362 16.04 -0.33 -17.45
C ALA A 362 17.39 -0.02 -18.12
N GLY A 363 18.46 0.17 -17.34
CA GLY A 363 19.77 0.61 -17.85
C GLY A 363 19.81 2.09 -18.18
N LEU A 364 19.08 2.92 -17.43
CA LEU A 364 19.05 4.37 -17.53
C LEU A 364 19.76 4.99 -16.32
N ASP A 365 20.43 6.10 -16.54
CA ASP A 365 21.03 6.90 -15.46
C ASP A 365 20.04 7.95 -14.93
N GLU A 366 19.15 8.43 -15.80
CA GLU A 366 18.12 9.43 -15.50
C GLU A 366 16.79 9.05 -16.18
N ALA A 367 15.68 9.61 -15.70
CA ALA A 367 14.37 9.43 -16.31
C ALA A 367 14.35 10.02 -17.73
N PRO A 368 13.77 9.32 -18.73
CA PRO A 368 13.82 9.77 -20.11
C PRO A 368 12.99 11.03 -20.31
N GLU A 369 13.50 11.96 -21.12
CA GLU A 369 12.79 13.17 -21.49
C GLU A 369 11.65 12.88 -22.49
N ASN A 370 10.69 13.81 -22.60
CA ASN A 370 9.56 13.69 -23.52
C ASN A 370 9.99 13.46 -24.99
N ALA A 371 11.11 14.03 -25.41
CA ALA A 371 11.65 13.83 -26.74
C ALA A 371 12.11 12.39 -26.98
N GLU A 372 12.78 11.78 -26.00
CA GLU A 372 13.23 10.39 -26.06
C GLU A 372 12.05 9.42 -26.05
N LEU A 373 11.02 9.70 -25.22
CA LEU A 373 9.76 8.95 -25.21
C LEU A 373 9.05 8.99 -26.57
N GLN A 374 9.03 10.16 -27.24
CA GLN A 374 8.46 10.27 -28.58
C GLN A 374 9.28 9.51 -29.61
N GLN A 375 10.59 9.57 -29.54
CA GLN A 375 11.48 8.84 -30.48
C GLN A 375 11.34 7.33 -30.31
N ALA A 376 11.25 6.82 -29.09
CA ALA A 376 11.00 5.42 -28.82
C ALA A 376 9.66 4.95 -29.42
N ARG A 377 8.62 5.78 -29.34
CA ARG A 377 7.30 5.53 -29.95
C ARG A 377 7.38 5.41 -31.47
N LEU A 378 8.14 6.27 -32.13
CA LEU A 378 8.28 6.24 -33.58
C LEU A 378 9.01 4.98 -34.05
N ARG A 379 10.05 4.54 -33.35
CA ARG A 379 10.77 3.29 -33.66
C ARG A 379 9.86 2.07 -33.47
N HIS A 380 9.13 2.00 -32.38
CA HIS A 380 8.24 0.89 -32.05
C HIS A 380 7.11 0.70 -33.08
N LYS A 381 6.54 1.80 -33.60
CA LYS A 381 5.53 1.75 -34.69
C LYS A 381 6.07 1.18 -36.03
N ALA A 382 7.36 1.30 -36.25
CA ALA A 382 7.98 0.79 -37.47
C ALA A 382 8.11 -0.74 -37.49
N ASP A 383 8.29 -1.35 -36.29
CA ASP A 383 8.62 -2.78 -36.12
C ASP A 383 7.40 -3.68 -35.90
N ASN A 384 6.26 -3.15 -35.44
CA ASN A 384 5.10 -3.96 -35.04
C ASN A 384 3.87 -3.75 -35.91
N ARG A 385 3.58 -4.71 -36.78
CA ARG A 385 2.28 -4.86 -37.46
C ARG A 385 1.68 -6.22 -37.04
N GLY A 386 0.78 -6.18 -36.05
CA GLY A 386 -0.26 -7.17 -35.83
C GLY A 386 0.01 -8.27 -34.80
N GLN A 387 -0.60 -8.12 -33.65
CA GLN A 387 -1.03 -9.24 -32.80
C GLN A 387 -2.36 -8.90 -32.13
N GLU A 388 -3.37 -9.77 -32.33
CA GLU A 388 -4.66 -9.68 -31.67
C GLU A 388 -4.53 -10.21 -30.22
N THR A 389 -5.08 -9.50 -29.26
CA THR A 389 -4.96 -9.80 -27.82
C THR A 389 -6.30 -9.89 -27.12
N GLY A 390 -6.40 -10.83 -26.18
CA GLY A 390 -7.59 -11.05 -25.34
C GLY A 390 -7.82 -9.91 -24.34
N GLU A 391 -9.07 -9.46 -24.22
CA GLU A 391 -9.48 -8.14 -23.69
C GLU A 391 -9.43 -7.97 -22.15
N GLU A 392 -9.71 -8.99 -21.35
CA GLU A 392 -10.05 -8.77 -19.92
C GLU A 392 -8.88 -8.53 -18.93
N THR A 393 -7.65 -8.97 -19.25
CA THR A 393 -6.52 -8.90 -18.30
C THR A 393 -5.62 -7.68 -18.54
N ILE A 394 -5.89 -6.94 -19.58
CA ILE A 394 -5.08 -5.81 -20.05
C ILE A 394 -5.48 -4.52 -19.34
N GLU A 395 -6.71 -4.40 -18.88
CA GLU A 395 -7.28 -3.20 -18.28
C GLU A 395 -6.48 -2.71 -17.05
N PHE A 396 -6.04 -3.63 -16.19
CA PHE A 396 -5.22 -3.29 -15.02
C PHE A 396 -3.96 -2.50 -15.38
N PHE A 397 -3.32 -2.83 -16.50
CA PHE A 397 -2.09 -2.14 -16.95
C PHE A 397 -2.38 -0.93 -17.83
N GLN A 398 -3.46 -0.95 -18.64
CA GLN A 398 -3.78 0.13 -19.58
C GLN A 398 -4.23 1.42 -18.91
N THR A 399 -5.04 1.31 -17.86
CA THR A 399 -5.67 2.46 -17.19
C THR A 399 -4.64 3.45 -16.66
N HIS A 400 -3.51 2.93 -16.16
CA HIS A 400 -2.49 3.74 -15.49
C HIS A 400 -1.38 4.23 -16.43
N MET A 401 -1.33 3.72 -17.66
CA MET A 401 -0.33 4.14 -18.64
C MET A 401 -0.71 5.39 -19.45
N ALA A 402 -1.93 5.90 -19.29
CA ALA A 402 -2.43 7.04 -20.04
C ALA A 402 -1.61 8.31 -19.83
N GLY A 403 -1.07 8.52 -18.62
CA GLY A 403 -0.21 9.67 -18.31
C GLY A 403 1.18 9.62 -18.96
N PHE A 404 1.70 8.40 -19.24
CA PHE A 404 3.07 8.20 -19.74
C PHE A 404 3.12 7.85 -21.22
N CYS A 405 2.04 7.32 -21.78
CA CYS A 405 1.97 6.90 -23.17
C CYS A 405 0.65 7.34 -23.81
N ALA A 406 0.69 8.40 -24.60
CA ALA A 406 -0.48 8.94 -25.30
C ALA A 406 -0.98 8.02 -26.43
N ASP A 407 -0.10 7.18 -27.02
CA ASP A 407 -0.44 6.27 -28.12
C ASP A 407 -1.18 5.04 -27.59
N ALA A 408 -2.44 4.86 -28.03
CA ALA A 408 -3.29 3.75 -27.58
C ALA A 408 -2.75 2.37 -28.00
N GLY A 409 -2.16 2.24 -29.18
CA GLY A 409 -1.57 0.99 -29.67
C GLY A 409 -0.39 0.56 -28.80
N MET A 410 0.54 1.47 -28.55
CA MET A 410 1.69 1.22 -27.69
C MET A 410 1.28 0.89 -26.25
N ARG A 411 0.26 1.55 -25.70
CA ARG A 411 -0.28 1.20 -24.37
C ARG A 411 -0.76 -0.24 -24.31
N THR A 412 -1.49 -0.67 -25.34
CA THR A 412 -2.00 -2.04 -25.42
C THR A 412 -0.87 -3.06 -25.48
N GLU A 413 0.16 -2.81 -26.27
CA GLU A 413 1.33 -3.69 -26.39
C GLU A 413 2.15 -3.77 -25.11
N LEU A 414 2.40 -2.63 -24.46
CA LEU A 414 3.10 -2.58 -23.17
C LEU A 414 2.29 -3.29 -22.06
N ALA A 415 0.98 -3.09 -22.04
CA ALA A 415 0.08 -3.75 -21.09
C ALA A 415 0.08 -5.27 -21.32
N TRP A 416 0.07 -5.72 -22.57
CA TRP A 416 0.16 -7.14 -22.91
C TRP A 416 1.51 -7.72 -22.50
N ALA A 417 2.62 -7.04 -22.80
CA ALA A 417 3.96 -7.47 -22.43
C ALA A 417 4.12 -7.53 -20.89
N ALA A 418 3.61 -6.54 -20.15
CA ALA A 418 3.59 -6.54 -18.70
C ALA A 418 2.78 -7.72 -18.12
N ASN A 419 1.61 -8.01 -18.72
CA ASN A 419 0.80 -9.16 -18.34
C ASN A 419 1.54 -10.48 -18.58
N LEU A 420 2.26 -10.64 -19.71
CA LEU A 420 3.09 -11.80 -19.97
C LEU A 420 4.19 -11.97 -18.90
N LEU A 421 4.87 -10.90 -18.52
CA LEU A 421 5.87 -10.92 -17.45
C LEU A 421 5.27 -11.34 -16.11
N MET A 422 4.13 -10.79 -15.75
CA MET A 422 3.44 -11.12 -14.49
C MET A 422 2.95 -12.57 -14.48
N ARG A 423 2.41 -13.08 -15.59
CA ARG A 423 2.03 -14.49 -15.72
C ARG A 423 3.25 -15.42 -15.69
N GLY A 424 4.35 -15.02 -16.31
CA GLY A 424 5.61 -15.75 -16.26
C GLY A 424 6.16 -15.84 -14.83
N LEU A 425 6.07 -14.74 -14.06
CA LEU A 425 6.41 -14.75 -12.65
C LEU A 425 5.46 -15.64 -11.84
N ALA A 426 4.14 -15.52 -12.05
CA ALA A 426 3.12 -16.32 -11.37
C ALA A 426 3.35 -17.82 -11.59
N SER A 427 3.70 -18.23 -12.81
CA SER A 427 3.94 -19.64 -13.15
C SER A 427 5.14 -20.26 -12.42
N ARG A 428 6.08 -19.44 -11.93
CA ARG A 428 7.23 -19.88 -11.13
C ARG A 428 6.89 -20.04 -9.65
N LEU A 429 5.80 -19.42 -9.20
CA LEU A 429 5.39 -19.46 -7.79
C LEU A 429 4.44 -20.64 -7.56
N PRO A 430 4.80 -21.62 -6.74
CA PRO A 430 3.96 -22.79 -6.46
C PRO A 430 2.57 -22.39 -5.98
N GLY A 431 1.54 -22.89 -6.69
CA GLY A 431 0.14 -22.61 -6.37
C GLY A 431 -0.41 -21.25 -6.81
N LEU A 432 0.42 -20.37 -7.40
CA LEU A 432 0.02 -19.00 -7.75
C LEU A 432 -0.09 -18.74 -9.26
N SER A 433 -0.05 -19.75 -10.11
CA SER A 433 -0.09 -19.61 -11.58
C SER A 433 -1.35 -18.89 -12.12
N LYS A 434 -2.45 -18.87 -11.34
CA LYS A 434 -3.71 -18.21 -11.68
C LYS A 434 -3.93 -16.90 -10.93
N SER A 435 -2.93 -16.42 -10.20
CA SER A 435 -3.06 -15.18 -9.42
C SER A 435 -3.19 -13.97 -10.33
N SER A 436 -3.98 -12.99 -9.89
CA SER A 436 -4.11 -11.70 -10.60
C SER A 436 -2.80 -10.90 -10.53
N ALA A 437 -2.61 -10.00 -11.49
CA ALA A 437 -1.48 -9.08 -11.50
C ALA A 437 -1.43 -8.22 -10.22
N GLU A 438 -2.58 -7.77 -9.75
CA GLU A 438 -2.71 -7.00 -8.52
C GLU A 438 -2.28 -7.79 -7.28
N PHE A 439 -2.69 -9.06 -7.18
CA PHE A 439 -2.24 -9.94 -6.10
C PHE A 439 -0.72 -10.12 -6.10
N LEU A 440 -0.13 -10.38 -7.27
CA LEU A 440 1.32 -10.55 -7.40
C LEU A 440 2.06 -9.25 -7.06
N TRP A 441 1.54 -8.12 -7.51
CA TRP A 441 2.09 -6.83 -7.16
C TRP A 441 2.13 -6.65 -5.65
N ARG A 442 1.00 -6.77 -4.97
CA ARG A 442 0.89 -6.56 -3.52
C ARG A 442 1.75 -7.52 -2.68
N ASN A 443 1.87 -8.77 -3.10
CA ASN A 443 2.44 -9.82 -2.25
C ASN A 443 3.85 -10.27 -2.65
N VAL A 444 4.28 -9.98 -3.87
CA VAL A 444 5.57 -10.41 -4.41
C VAL A 444 6.45 -9.23 -4.83
N LEU A 445 5.89 -8.26 -5.56
CA LEU A 445 6.69 -7.17 -6.13
C LEU A 445 6.76 -5.96 -5.20
N ALA A 446 5.65 -5.61 -4.52
CA ALA A 446 5.62 -4.52 -3.58
C ALA A 446 6.50 -4.82 -2.37
N GLY A 447 7.42 -3.92 -2.07
CA GLY A 447 8.28 -4.01 -0.88
C GLY A 447 9.64 -3.39 -1.10
N ASP A 448 10.17 -2.88 -0.01
CA ASP A 448 11.46 -2.21 0.00
C ASP A 448 12.61 -3.18 -0.31
N ALA A 449 13.65 -2.64 -0.90
CA ALA A 449 14.90 -3.32 -1.10
C ALA A 449 16.07 -2.34 -0.95
N TRP A 450 17.17 -2.84 -0.45
CA TRP A 450 18.45 -2.15 -0.52
C TRP A 450 19.19 -2.54 -1.79
N PHE A 451 19.72 -1.55 -2.46
CA PHE A 451 20.55 -1.71 -3.64
C PHE A 451 21.99 -1.31 -3.29
N THR A 452 22.92 -2.18 -3.60
CA THR A 452 24.35 -1.87 -3.58
C THR A 452 24.90 -2.08 -5.00
N VAL A 453 25.23 -0.98 -5.67
CA VAL A 453 25.71 -0.96 -7.05
C VAL A 453 27.21 -0.74 -7.03
N SER A 454 27.97 -1.65 -7.61
CA SER A 454 29.41 -1.60 -7.82
C SER A 454 29.72 -1.81 -9.31
N PRO A 455 30.96 -1.56 -9.75
CA PRO A 455 31.33 -1.70 -11.16
C PRO A 455 31.00 -3.04 -11.80
N GLY A 456 31.07 -4.14 -11.03
CA GLY A 456 30.81 -5.51 -11.55
C GLY A 456 29.55 -6.17 -11.01
N MET A 457 28.81 -5.54 -10.10
CA MET A 457 27.68 -6.19 -9.40
C MET A 457 26.60 -5.22 -8.99
N ILE A 458 25.37 -5.68 -9.10
CA ILE A 458 24.17 -5.08 -8.51
C ILE A 458 23.67 -6.07 -7.46
N LEU A 459 23.79 -5.73 -6.19
CA LEU A 459 23.22 -6.51 -5.09
C LEU A 459 21.88 -5.90 -4.71
N VAL A 460 20.85 -6.75 -4.69
CA VAL A 460 19.47 -6.40 -4.32
C VAL A 460 19.10 -7.20 -3.07
N GLU A 461 19.00 -6.54 -1.94
CA GLU A 461 18.60 -7.13 -0.66
C GLU A 461 17.12 -6.85 -0.44
N LEU A 462 16.28 -7.87 -0.63
CA LEU A 462 14.83 -7.75 -0.51
C LEU A 462 14.41 -7.82 0.95
N SER A 463 13.66 -6.84 1.41
CA SER A 463 13.01 -6.91 2.72
C SER A 463 12.00 -8.06 2.77
N SER A 464 11.71 -8.57 3.96
CA SER A 464 10.76 -9.68 4.17
C SER A 464 9.42 -9.42 3.48
N ARG A 465 8.89 -10.43 2.81
CA ARG A 465 7.67 -10.33 1.97
C ARG A 465 6.61 -11.32 2.40
N PRO A 466 5.32 -11.02 2.13
CA PRO A 466 4.21 -11.89 2.51
C PRO A 466 4.35 -13.34 2.07
N LEU A 467 4.88 -13.55 0.87
CA LEU A 467 5.03 -14.87 0.26
C LEU A 467 6.49 -15.37 0.26
N GLU A 468 7.31 -14.94 1.21
CA GLU A 468 8.73 -15.33 1.28
C GLU A 468 8.94 -16.83 1.22
N ILE A 469 8.11 -17.63 1.91
CA ILE A 469 8.19 -19.10 1.88
C ILE A 469 7.92 -19.61 0.46
N VAL A 470 6.91 -19.07 -0.23
CA VAL A 470 6.58 -19.47 -1.62
C VAL A 470 7.70 -19.05 -2.56
N MET A 471 8.28 -17.86 -2.37
CA MET A 471 9.43 -17.38 -3.14
C MET A 471 10.66 -18.26 -2.90
N ARG A 472 10.88 -18.72 -1.67
CA ARG A 472 11.95 -19.65 -1.33
C ARG A 472 11.75 -21.00 -2.00
N MET A 473 10.55 -21.55 -1.97
CA MET A 473 10.20 -22.79 -2.68
C MET A 473 10.36 -22.66 -4.19
N ALA A 474 10.15 -21.48 -4.75
CA ALA A 474 10.35 -21.16 -6.16
C ALA A 474 11.82 -20.87 -6.52
N GLY A 475 12.73 -20.82 -5.56
CA GLY A 475 14.12 -20.40 -5.79
C GLY A 475 14.30 -18.92 -6.11
N LEU A 476 13.27 -18.10 -5.87
CA LEU A 476 13.29 -16.66 -6.19
C LEU A 476 13.88 -15.79 -5.07
N HIS A 477 14.17 -16.35 -3.92
CA HIS A 477 14.75 -15.64 -2.78
C HIS A 477 16.26 -15.42 -2.91
N GLU A 478 16.94 -16.25 -3.70
CA GLU A 478 18.36 -16.13 -4.03
C GLU A 478 18.53 -16.34 -5.53
N LEU A 479 18.74 -15.27 -6.27
CA LEU A 479 18.89 -15.29 -7.71
C LEU A 479 20.19 -14.62 -8.12
N THR A 480 20.84 -15.20 -9.11
CA THR A 480 22.00 -14.62 -9.76
C THR A 480 21.80 -14.68 -11.27
N PHE A 481 21.89 -13.53 -11.95
CA PHE A 481 21.76 -13.45 -13.39
C PHE A 481 22.50 -12.23 -13.93
N ARG A 482 22.62 -12.12 -15.25
CA ARG A 482 23.20 -10.95 -15.93
C ARG A 482 22.16 -10.31 -16.80
N LEU A 483 22.17 -8.97 -16.85
CA LEU A 483 21.31 -8.19 -17.73
C LEU A 483 21.96 -8.15 -19.13
N PRO A 484 21.29 -8.58 -20.20
CA PRO A 484 21.84 -8.52 -21.56
C PRO A 484 22.28 -7.12 -21.98
N TRP A 485 21.62 -6.08 -21.46
CA TRP A 485 21.89 -4.67 -21.71
C TRP A 485 22.91 -4.04 -20.76
N SER A 486 23.38 -4.79 -19.77
CA SER A 486 24.45 -4.40 -18.84
C SER A 486 25.32 -5.62 -18.52
N PRO A 487 26.00 -6.19 -19.54
CA PRO A 487 26.69 -7.49 -19.42
C PRO A 487 27.85 -7.46 -18.43
N ASP A 488 28.39 -6.29 -18.17
CA ASP A 488 29.51 -6.10 -17.24
C ASP A 488 29.12 -6.22 -15.76
N ARG A 489 27.82 -6.26 -15.48
CA ARG A 489 27.30 -6.31 -14.08
C ARG A 489 26.51 -7.59 -13.87
N GLU A 490 26.82 -8.28 -12.79
CA GLU A 490 26.06 -9.42 -12.29
C GLU A 490 25.01 -8.92 -11.29
N VAL A 491 23.75 -9.31 -11.47
CA VAL A 491 22.66 -9.04 -10.52
C VAL A 491 22.55 -10.18 -9.55
N ARG A 492 22.61 -9.88 -8.25
CA ARG A 492 22.37 -10.83 -7.16
C ARG A 492 21.22 -10.35 -6.31
N ILE A 493 20.19 -11.19 -6.20
CA ILE A 493 19.05 -10.95 -5.31
C ILE A 493 19.21 -11.86 -4.12
N ARG A 494 19.02 -11.33 -2.91
CA ARG A 494 18.98 -12.11 -1.67
C ARG A 494 18.04 -11.48 -0.66
N PRO A 495 17.57 -12.22 0.35
CA PRO A 495 16.87 -11.62 1.48
C PRO A 495 17.79 -10.66 2.24
N GLU A 496 17.20 -9.60 2.78
CA GLU A 496 17.90 -8.67 3.68
C GLU A 496 18.33 -9.45 4.93
N ASN A 497 19.63 -9.47 5.21
CA ASN A 497 20.13 -10.06 6.45
C ASN A 497 19.67 -9.17 7.62
N ARG A 498 18.84 -9.71 8.49
CA ARG A 498 18.43 -9.11 9.76
C ARG A 498 19.55 -9.19 10.79
#